data_96bdcb31a24e2aceef62ab998a5228f8
#
_entry.id   96bdcb31a24e2aceef62ab998a5228f8
#
_cell.length_a   1.000
_cell.length_b   1.000
_cell.length_c   1.000
_cell.angle_alpha   90.00
_cell.angle_beta   90.00
_cell.angle_gamma   90.00
#
_symmetry.space_group_name_H-M   'P 1'
#
loop_
_entity.id
_entity.type
_entity.pdbx_description
1 polymer ?
#
loop_
_entity_poly.entity_id
_entity_poly.type
_entity_poly.pdbx_seq_one_letter_code
_entity_poly.pdbx_strand_id
1 'polypeptide(L)'
;MCIRDSIGVWGMRHKRYLKQNHKVRYYNLLTSGKLNSYLADVEQQAQDLFLRLVKDLVEQEKVTEELKATDMMLWVRNMNNIRNRATEIVNAELIYTV
;
A
#
# COMPACT_ATOMS: atom_id res chain seq x y z
N MET A 1 -8.98 2.94 20.28
CA MET A 1 -7.88 2.36 19.72
C MET A 1 -7.81 2.50 18.21
N CYS A 2 -8.81 2.85 17.60
CA CYS A 2 -8.85 2.88 16.17
C CYS A 2 -8.17 4.07 15.53
N ILE A 3 -7.87 5.07 16.31
CA ILE A 3 -7.33 6.31 15.77
C ILE A 3 -6.00 6.11 15.07
N ARG A 4 -5.17 5.25 15.60
CA ARG A 4 -3.88 4.98 15.00
C ARG A 4 -4.00 4.30 13.65
N ASP A 5 -5.16 3.77 13.36
CA ASP A 5 -5.39 3.06 12.12
C ASP A 5 -5.51 4.00 10.93
N SER A 6 -5.59 5.31 11.17
CA SER A 6 -5.60 6.27 10.09
C SER A 6 -4.27 6.29 9.33
N ILE A 7 -3.19 5.82 9.96
CA ILE A 7 -1.88 5.70 9.32
C ILE A 7 -1.44 4.25 9.43
N GLY A 8 -1.50 3.52 8.34
CA GLY A 8 -1.10 2.13 8.30
C GLY A 8 0.30 1.93 7.75
N VAL A 9 0.54 0.73 7.23
CA VAL A 9 1.86 0.33 6.71
C VAL A 9 2.34 1.29 5.62
N TRP A 10 1.47 1.67 4.71
CA TRP A 10 1.83 2.55 3.59
C TRP A 10 2.24 3.93 4.07
N GLY A 11 1.46 4.50 4.97
CA GLY A 11 1.76 5.81 5.53
C GLY A 11 3.07 5.82 6.29
N MET A 12 3.33 4.77 7.07
CA MET A 12 4.57 4.66 7.82
C MET A 12 5.79 4.54 6.91
N ARG A 13 5.68 3.79 5.84
CA ARG A 13 6.76 3.68 4.86
C ARG A 13 7.05 5.02 4.20
N HIS A 14 6.02 5.75 3.82
CA HIS A 14 6.18 7.06 3.21
C HIS A 14 6.79 8.05 4.18
N LYS A 15 6.38 8.01 5.44
CA LYS A 15 6.95 8.86 6.49
C LYS A 15 8.45 8.63 6.60
N ARG A 16 8.87 7.37 6.62
CA ARG A 16 10.30 7.03 6.70
C ARG A 16 11.05 7.55 5.47
N TYR A 17 10.45 7.38 4.31
CA TYR A 17 11.06 7.85 3.07
C TYR A 17 11.25 9.37 3.09
N LEU A 18 10.23 10.12 3.50
CA LEU A 18 10.32 11.57 3.61
C LEU A 18 11.40 11.97 4.60
N LYS A 19 11.46 11.31 5.72
CA LYS A 19 12.42 11.61 6.76
C LYS A 19 13.86 11.39 6.30
N GLN A 20 14.08 10.39 5.47
CA GLN A 20 15.42 10.05 5.00
C GLN A 20 15.83 10.84 3.76
N ASN A 21 14.91 11.09 2.84
CA ASN A 21 15.23 11.65 1.53
C ASN A 21 14.70 13.07 1.30
N HIS A 22 13.70 13.48 2.05
CA HIS A 22 13.06 14.79 1.88
C HIS A 22 12.84 15.44 3.23
N LYS A 23 13.93 15.69 3.95
CA LYS A 23 13.86 16.20 5.32
C LYS A 23 13.16 17.54 5.43
N VAL A 24 13.40 18.42 4.47
CA VAL A 24 12.78 19.75 4.50
C VAL A 24 11.26 19.63 4.42
N ARG A 25 10.79 18.80 3.49
CA ARG A 25 9.36 18.57 3.33
C ARG A 25 8.77 17.92 4.58
N TYR A 26 9.49 16.95 5.13
CA TYR A 26 9.06 16.30 6.36
C TYR A 26 8.89 17.29 7.51
N TYR A 27 9.89 18.14 7.72
CA TYR A 27 9.82 19.13 8.78
C TYR A 27 8.74 20.18 8.54
N ASN A 28 8.53 20.59 7.30
CA ASN A 28 7.47 21.53 6.99
C ASN A 28 6.10 20.96 7.35
N LEU A 29 5.86 19.69 7.01
CA LEU A 29 4.62 19.02 7.35
C LEU A 29 4.47 18.85 8.86
N LEU A 30 5.55 18.51 9.52
CA LEU A 30 5.55 18.30 10.96
C LEU A 30 5.24 19.60 11.71
N THR A 31 5.90 20.68 11.34
CA THR A 31 5.72 21.97 12.03
C THR A 31 4.38 22.60 11.73
N SER A 32 3.81 22.36 10.56
CA SER A 32 2.50 22.90 10.21
C SER A 32 1.36 22.10 10.82
N GLY A 33 1.66 20.94 11.42
CA GLY A 33 0.66 20.08 12.01
C GLY A 33 -0.15 19.27 11.00
N LYS A 34 0.30 19.22 9.75
CA LYS A 34 -0.43 18.53 8.68
C LYS A 34 0.15 17.17 8.33
N LEU A 35 1.19 16.74 9.03
CA LEU A 35 1.87 15.48 8.71
C LEU A 35 0.92 14.29 8.79
N ASN A 36 0.15 14.20 9.87
CA ASN A 36 -0.77 13.08 10.04
C ASN A 36 -1.85 13.04 8.95
N SER A 37 -2.42 14.18 8.62
CA SER A 37 -3.41 14.26 7.54
C SER A 37 -2.81 13.84 6.21
N TYR A 38 -1.62 14.33 5.92
CA TYR A 38 -0.92 13.97 4.68
C TYR A 38 -0.67 12.47 4.61
N LEU A 39 -0.17 11.89 5.70
CA LEU A 39 0.11 10.45 5.73
C LEU A 39 -1.16 9.62 5.63
N ALA A 40 -2.26 10.07 6.24
CA ALA A 40 -3.53 9.39 6.14
C ALA A 40 -4.04 9.39 4.69
N ASP A 41 -3.87 10.50 3.99
CA ASP A 41 -4.25 10.60 2.57
C ASP A 41 -3.41 9.65 1.72
N VAL A 42 -2.10 9.60 1.95
CA VAL A 42 -1.22 8.69 1.24
C VAL A 42 -1.62 7.25 1.51
N GLU A 43 -1.93 6.92 2.76
CA GLU A 43 -2.37 5.58 3.13
C GLU A 43 -3.64 5.20 2.40
N GLN A 44 -4.61 6.10 2.33
CA GLN A 44 -5.87 5.84 1.65
C GLN A 44 -5.64 5.62 0.15
N GLN A 45 -4.85 6.47 -0.48
CA GLN A 45 -4.53 6.31 -1.89
C GLN A 45 -3.80 5.01 -2.16
N ALA A 46 -2.87 4.65 -1.30
CA ALA A 46 -2.12 3.42 -1.44
C ALA A 46 -3.03 2.19 -1.30
N GLN A 47 -3.93 2.21 -0.34
CA GLN A 47 -4.88 1.11 -0.18
C GLN A 47 -5.78 0.96 -1.39
N ASP A 48 -6.30 2.07 -1.92
CA ASP A 48 -7.16 2.05 -3.09
C ASP A 48 -6.41 1.49 -4.30
N LEU A 49 -5.20 1.95 -4.51
CA LEU A 49 -4.38 1.46 -5.62
C LEU A 49 -4.04 -0.02 -5.44
N PHE A 50 -3.69 -0.42 -4.22
CA PHE A 50 -3.37 -1.81 -3.92
C PHE A 50 -4.54 -2.73 -4.24
N LEU A 51 -5.74 -2.38 -3.79
CA LEU A 51 -6.94 -3.19 -4.05
C LEU A 51 -7.24 -3.27 -5.55
N ARG A 52 -7.08 -2.17 -6.26
CA ARG A 52 -7.28 -2.16 -7.71
C ARG A 52 -6.29 -3.07 -8.41
N LEU A 53 -5.02 -2.98 -8.03
CA LEU A 53 -3.98 -3.81 -8.63
C LEU A 53 -4.20 -5.30 -8.34
N VAL A 54 -4.57 -5.62 -7.10
CA VAL A 54 -4.85 -7.00 -6.74
C VAL A 54 -6.00 -7.55 -7.59
N LYS A 55 -7.06 -6.77 -7.75
CA LYS A 55 -8.21 -7.17 -8.54
C LYS A 55 -7.81 -7.41 -10.00
N ASP A 56 -7.05 -6.48 -10.58
CA ASP A 56 -6.60 -6.61 -11.97
C ASP A 56 -5.72 -7.84 -12.17
N LEU A 57 -4.78 -8.06 -11.26
CA LEU A 57 -3.88 -9.21 -11.36
C LEU A 57 -4.63 -10.52 -11.17
N VAL A 58 -5.62 -10.55 -10.29
CA VAL A 58 -6.46 -11.73 -10.10
C VAL A 58 -7.17 -12.09 -11.40
N GLU A 59 -7.70 -11.10 -12.09
CA GLU A 59 -8.36 -11.32 -13.37
C GLU A 59 -7.39 -11.78 -14.44
N GLN A 60 -6.22 -11.18 -14.52
CA GLN A 60 -5.21 -11.54 -15.51
C GLN A 60 -4.67 -12.94 -15.33
N GLU A 61 -4.47 -13.36 -14.10
CA GLU A 61 -3.91 -14.67 -13.79
C GLU A 61 -4.99 -15.72 -13.55
N LYS A 62 -6.26 -15.33 -13.66
CA LYS A 62 -7.40 -16.24 -13.50
C LYS A 62 -7.41 -16.95 -12.15
N VAL A 63 -7.04 -16.25 -11.12
CA VAL A 63 -7.09 -16.76 -9.75
C VAL A 63 -8.52 -16.57 -9.25
N THR A 64 -9.33 -17.61 -9.35
CA THR A 64 -10.77 -17.52 -9.11
C THR A 64 -11.17 -18.29 -7.85
N GLU A 65 -12.44 -18.11 -7.46
CA GLU A 65 -13.03 -18.91 -6.38
C GLU A 65 -13.01 -20.40 -6.70
N GLU A 66 -13.13 -20.74 -7.98
CA GLU A 66 -13.06 -22.13 -8.41
C GLU A 66 -11.69 -22.72 -8.09
N LEU A 67 -10.64 -21.98 -8.34
CA LEU A 67 -9.29 -22.43 -8.01
C LEU A 67 -9.15 -22.65 -6.52
N LYS A 68 -9.71 -21.74 -5.71
CA LYS A 68 -9.69 -21.86 -4.26
C LYS A 68 -10.38 -23.14 -3.81
N ALA A 69 -11.49 -23.49 -4.45
CA ALA A 69 -12.26 -24.69 -4.11
C ALA A 69 -11.55 -25.98 -4.55
N THR A 70 -10.86 -25.95 -5.68
CA THR A 70 -10.21 -27.15 -6.23
C THR A 70 -8.78 -27.34 -5.72
N ASP A 71 -8.03 -26.25 -5.55
CA ASP A 71 -6.65 -26.31 -5.07
C ASP A 71 -6.34 -25.08 -4.23
N MET A 72 -6.64 -25.17 -2.95
CA MET A 72 -6.44 -24.05 -2.03
C MET A 72 -4.96 -23.67 -1.91
N MET A 73 -4.07 -24.64 -1.94
CA MET A 73 -2.64 -24.38 -1.82
C MET A 73 -2.13 -23.52 -2.96
N LEU A 74 -2.53 -23.86 -4.18
CA LEU A 74 -2.16 -23.09 -5.35
C LEU A 74 -2.77 -21.69 -5.32
N TRP A 75 -4.03 -21.61 -4.89
CA TRP A 75 -4.73 -20.34 -4.76
C TRP A 75 -3.99 -19.40 -3.79
N VAL A 76 -3.60 -19.92 -2.61
CA VAL A 76 -2.86 -19.13 -1.62
C VAL A 76 -1.54 -18.65 -2.19
N ARG A 77 -0.81 -19.53 -2.87
CA ARG A 77 0.48 -19.17 -3.47
C ARG A 77 0.33 -18.06 -4.50
N ASN A 78 -0.66 -18.19 -5.38
CA ASN A 78 -0.90 -17.18 -6.41
C ASN A 78 -1.33 -15.86 -5.80
N MET A 79 -2.19 -15.88 -4.78
CA MET A 79 -2.60 -14.65 -4.10
C MET A 79 -1.43 -13.96 -3.41
N ASN A 80 -0.53 -14.73 -2.80
CA ASN A 80 0.66 -14.15 -2.17
C ASN A 80 1.55 -13.47 -3.21
N ASN A 81 1.74 -14.08 -4.37
CA ASN A 81 2.51 -13.49 -5.46
C ASN A 81 1.86 -12.20 -5.96
N ILE A 82 0.54 -12.20 -6.11
CA ILE A 82 -0.21 -11.03 -6.55
C ILE A 82 -0.07 -9.90 -5.56
N ARG A 83 -0.22 -10.19 -4.28
CA ARG A 83 -0.06 -9.18 -3.23
C ARG A 83 1.33 -8.58 -3.21
N ASN A 84 2.35 -9.42 -3.39
CA ASN A 84 3.73 -8.94 -3.42
C ASN A 84 3.97 -8.00 -4.60
N ARG A 85 3.47 -8.35 -5.77
CA ARG A 85 3.57 -7.49 -6.96
C ARG A 85 2.85 -6.17 -6.74
N ALA A 86 1.62 -6.22 -6.23
CA ALA A 86 0.85 -5.01 -5.96
C ALA A 86 1.57 -4.12 -4.96
N THR A 87 2.14 -4.72 -3.91
CA THR A 87 2.91 -3.99 -2.90
C THR A 87 4.10 -3.27 -3.54
N GLU A 88 4.84 -3.94 -4.39
CA GLU A 88 6.00 -3.32 -5.06
C GLU A 88 5.58 -2.16 -5.94
N ILE A 89 4.49 -2.32 -6.69
CA ILE A 89 4.00 -1.26 -7.56
C ILE A 89 3.54 -0.06 -6.76
N VAL A 90 2.80 -0.28 -5.68
CA VAL A 90 2.33 0.81 -4.82
C VAL A 90 3.52 1.54 -4.20
N ASN A 91 4.50 0.80 -3.69
CA ASN A 91 5.71 1.41 -3.14
C ASN A 91 6.41 2.29 -4.17
N ALA A 92 6.57 1.78 -5.38
CA ALA A 92 7.26 2.51 -6.43
C ALA A 92 6.49 3.74 -6.90
N GLU A 93 5.16 3.68 -6.93
CA GLU A 93 4.35 4.76 -7.49
C GLU A 93 3.88 5.80 -6.49
N LEU A 94 3.66 5.41 -5.24
CA LEU A 94 3.14 6.34 -4.23
C LEU A 94 4.08 6.57 -3.06
N ILE A 95 4.74 5.53 -2.61
CA ILE A 95 5.47 5.60 -1.35
C ILE A 95 6.86 6.22 -1.53
N TYR A 96 7.54 5.86 -2.59
CA TYR A 96 8.92 6.30 -2.82
C TYR A 96 9.09 7.27 -3.99
N THR A 97 8.07 8.05 -4.33
CA THR A 97 8.09 8.90 -5.51
C THR A 97 7.92 10.40 -5.25
N VAL A 98 8.01 10.84 -4.06
CA VAL A 98 7.82 12.28 -3.81
C VAL A 98 9.02 13.10 -4.19
#